data_9ed1f7275650a07cf6788b9df9b947ae
#
_entry.id   9ed1f7275650a07cf6788b9df9b947ae
#
_cell.length_a   1.000
_cell.length_b   1.000
_cell.length_c   1.000
_cell.angle_alpha   90.00
_cell.angle_beta   90.00
_cell.angle_gamma   90.00
#
_symmetry.space_group_name_H-M   'P 1'
#
loop_
_entity.id
_entity.type
_entity.pdbx_description
1 polymer ?
#
loop_
_entity_poly.entity_id
_entity_poly.type
_entity_poly.pdbx_seq_one_letter_code
_entity_poly.pdbx_strand_id
1 'polypeptide(L)'
;VVTAPTPQATGYLYPWDVLGDPDAAGWLGSAGVDRVALAAAYHSVRAGTPRHPVRRVVDARSAALYVPAGGAFTGQALVPGSAAEWTGTEDSFSEAASVVRSAGLPVDAWTVLTHSSAVGGNNPDLCVRNAFGEVYRYALCPSQPQVRTYAAALVAQVLAEGKPDGLILEAVGPLGFGHQNQHEKTDGAEYSPWVQALLSLCFCEACLAACEARGLPVQEYRSRVRQAVLAAVDPEAAPGTATGAGDFLPLLDVRWDATAALLDQCLEAVEASGAHPRISLHTSPDPWSTGPFVPTAALRRSKLWPEMAQVTAVVACWADLEQSTAAVRALRAAAPDARIGAYVLALPPKPADGGDLATQWRALVESGAAELHVYHLGLASTRRLHAIGDALGAIR
;
A
#
# COMPACT_ATOMS: atom_id res chain seq x y z
N VAL A 1 23.25 -28.85 3.61
CA VAL A 1 22.79 -27.59 3.03
C VAL A 1 21.28 -27.68 2.99
N VAL A 2 20.59 -27.01 3.89
CA VAL A 2 19.13 -26.86 3.82
C VAL A 2 18.88 -25.92 2.64
N THR A 3 18.38 -26.47 1.53
CA THR A 3 17.95 -25.63 0.40
C THR A 3 16.83 -24.72 0.89
N ALA A 4 16.99 -23.42 0.70
CA ALA A 4 15.93 -22.46 0.99
C ALA A 4 14.66 -22.86 0.20
N PRO A 5 13.47 -22.80 0.81
CA PRO A 5 12.24 -23.14 0.07
C PRO A 5 12.08 -22.21 -1.13
N THR A 6 11.60 -22.75 -2.23
CA THR A 6 11.29 -21.98 -3.45
C THR A 6 10.32 -20.85 -3.12
N PRO A 7 10.66 -19.60 -3.42
CA PRO A 7 9.76 -18.48 -3.10
C PRO A 7 8.50 -18.53 -3.97
N GLN A 8 7.35 -18.20 -3.39
CA GLN A 8 6.14 -17.94 -4.16
C GLN A 8 6.22 -16.56 -4.81
N ALA A 9 5.67 -16.43 -6.02
CA ALA A 9 5.65 -15.17 -6.75
C ALA A 9 4.21 -14.68 -6.98
N THR A 10 3.91 -13.45 -6.58
CA THR A 10 2.64 -12.75 -6.82
C THR A 10 2.87 -11.62 -7.81
N GLY A 11 2.22 -11.65 -8.97
CA GLY A 11 2.32 -10.58 -9.98
C GLY A 11 1.19 -9.58 -9.86
N TYR A 12 1.50 -8.28 -9.89
CA TYR A 12 0.52 -7.20 -9.75
C TYR A 12 -0.06 -6.78 -11.10
N LEU A 13 -1.38 -6.56 -11.13
CA LEU A 13 -2.15 -6.14 -12.31
C LEU A 13 -3.26 -5.16 -11.96
N TYR A 14 -3.60 -4.33 -12.94
CA TYR A 14 -4.87 -3.63 -12.97
C TYR A 14 -5.89 -4.41 -13.82
N PRO A 15 -7.21 -4.29 -13.58
CA PRO A 15 -8.22 -4.97 -14.40
C PRO A 15 -8.08 -4.70 -15.90
N TRP A 16 -7.79 -3.47 -16.28
CA TRP A 16 -7.62 -3.08 -17.70
C TRP A 16 -6.40 -3.68 -18.40
N ASP A 17 -5.46 -4.29 -17.67
CA ASP A 17 -4.30 -4.92 -18.28
C ASP A 17 -4.65 -6.21 -19.03
N VAL A 18 -5.78 -6.82 -18.66
CA VAL A 18 -6.25 -8.10 -19.22
C VAL A 18 -7.62 -8.02 -19.88
N LEU A 19 -8.44 -7.00 -19.56
CA LEU A 19 -9.77 -6.85 -20.14
C LEU A 19 -9.71 -6.45 -21.61
N GLY A 20 -10.26 -7.31 -22.51
CA GLY A 20 -10.25 -7.09 -23.94
C GLY A 20 -8.93 -7.50 -24.63
N ASP A 21 -8.05 -8.20 -23.91
CA ASP A 21 -6.88 -8.86 -24.49
C ASP A 21 -7.16 -10.38 -24.63
N PRO A 22 -7.34 -10.90 -25.84
CA PRO A 22 -7.62 -12.31 -26.07
C PRO A 22 -6.44 -13.23 -25.70
N ASP A 23 -5.22 -12.70 -25.65
CA ASP A 23 -4.01 -13.44 -25.34
C ASP A 23 -3.63 -13.38 -23.84
N ALA A 24 -4.44 -12.68 -23.02
CA ALA A 24 -4.12 -12.42 -21.61
C ALA A 24 -3.88 -13.71 -20.82
N ALA A 25 -4.72 -14.71 -20.94
CA ALA A 25 -4.54 -15.99 -20.25
C ALA A 25 -3.23 -16.68 -20.65
N GLY A 26 -2.85 -16.62 -21.93
CA GLY A 26 -1.61 -17.22 -22.45
C GLY A 26 -0.36 -16.59 -21.87
N TRP A 27 -0.23 -15.25 -21.90
CA TRP A 27 0.97 -14.60 -21.36
C TRP A 27 1.01 -14.63 -19.84
N LEU A 28 -0.13 -14.63 -19.14
CA LEU A 28 -0.21 -14.82 -17.70
C LEU A 28 0.34 -16.20 -17.29
N GLY A 29 -0.12 -17.27 -17.97
CA GLY A 29 0.37 -18.64 -17.70
C GLY A 29 1.88 -18.79 -17.93
N SER A 30 2.48 -17.95 -18.80
CA SER A 30 3.94 -17.97 -19.08
C SER A 30 4.75 -16.98 -18.22
N ALA A 31 4.11 -16.10 -17.44
CA ALA A 31 4.80 -15.07 -16.65
C ALA A 31 5.62 -15.63 -15.47
N GLY A 32 5.44 -16.91 -15.13
CA GLY A 32 6.17 -17.54 -14.05
C GLY A 32 5.71 -17.17 -12.64
N VAL A 33 4.55 -16.51 -12.49
CA VAL A 33 3.95 -16.20 -11.18
C VAL A 33 3.03 -17.32 -10.71
N ASP A 34 2.83 -17.44 -9.40
CA ASP A 34 1.97 -18.43 -8.78
C ASP A 34 0.57 -17.90 -8.48
N ARG A 35 0.42 -16.57 -8.41
CA ARG A 35 -0.83 -15.86 -8.15
C ARG A 35 -0.79 -14.44 -8.74
N VAL A 36 -1.95 -13.80 -8.77
CA VAL A 36 -2.10 -12.43 -9.24
C VAL A 36 -2.70 -11.56 -8.14
N ALA A 37 -2.05 -10.44 -7.85
CA ALA A 37 -2.60 -9.32 -7.11
C ALA A 37 -3.34 -8.41 -8.09
N LEU A 38 -4.67 -8.47 -8.11
CA LEU A 38 -5.51 -7.68 -9.00
C LEU A 38 -6.11 -6.50 -8.24
N ALA A 39 -5.97 -5.28 -8.76
CA ALA A 39 -6.52 -4.09 -8.11
C ALA A 39 -8.05 -4.18 -8.01
N ALA A 40 -8.57 -4.16 -6.76
CA ALA A 40 -9.99 -4.17 -6.45
C ALA A 40 -10.49 -2.81 -5.94
N ALA A 41 -9.64 -2.06 -5.23
CA ALA A 41 -9.81 -0.65 -4.91
C ALA A 41 -8.45 0.04 -5.06
N TYR A 42 -8.37 1.12 -5.84
CA TYR A 42 -7.08 1.74 -6.15
C TYR A 42 -7.20 3.25 -6.31
N HIS A 43 -6.11 3.96 -6.05
CA HIS A 43 -6.03 5.41 -6.24
C HIS A 43 -5.93 5.81 -7.72
N SER A 44 -5.92 7.12 -8.01
CA SER A 44 -5.71 7.63 -9.37
C SER A 44 -4.34 7.25 -9.92
N VAL A 45 -4.29 6.90 -11.19
CA VAL A 45 -3.05 6.55 -11.90
C VAL A 45 -3.20 6.76 -13.40
N ARG A 46 -2.12 7.21 -14.06
CA ARG A 46 -2.00 7.17 -15.51
C ARG A 46 -1.03 6.05 -15.88
N ALA A 47 -1.58 4.97 -16.43
CA ALA A 47 -0.86 3.74 -16.69
C ALA A 47 -0.61 3.52 -18.19
N GLY A 48 0.61 3.15 -18.55
CA GLY A 48 0.93 2.64 -19.89
C GLY A 48 0.60 1.15 -19.97
N THR A 49 -0.04 0.71 -21.07
CA THR A 49 -0.38 -0.69 -21.33
C THR A 49 0.33 -1.19 -22.59
N PRO A 50 1.67 -1.39 -22.54
CA PRO A 50 2.50 -1.54 -23.74
C PRO A 50 2.18 -2.78 -24.57
N ARG A 51 1.62 -3.83 -23.97
CA ARG A 51 1.32 -5.11 -24.63
C ARG A 51 -0.15 -5.27 -25.01
N HIS A 52 -1.04 -4.46 -24.41
CA HIS A 52 -2.47 -4.59 -24.65
C HIS A 52 -2.82 -4.28 -26.12
N PRO A 53 -3.60 -5.13 -26.82
CA PRO A 53 -3.83 -4.99 -28.27
C PRO A 53 -4.58 -3.71 -28.65
N VAL A 54 -5.44 -3.18 -27.77
CA VAL A 54 -6.31 -2.04 -28.06
C VAL A 54 -5.89 -0.78 -27.31
N ARG A 55 -5.49 -0.91 -26.03
CA ARG A 55 -5.18 0.22 -25.14
C ARG A 55 -3.68 0.49 -25.12
N ARG A 56 -3.26 1.75 -25.07
CA ARG A 56 -1.87 2.15 -24.88
C ARG A 56 -1.65 2.95 -23.62
N VAL A 57 -2.68 3.64 -23.15
CA VAL A 57 -2.69 4.42 -21.92
C VAL A 57 -4.08 4.32 -21.32
N VAL A 58 -4.14 4.12 -20.01
CA VAL A 58 -5.35 4.27 -19.20
C VAL A 58 -5.15 5.41 -18.24
N ASP A 59 -6.08 6.34 -18.19
CA ASP A 59 -6.08 7.48 -17.27
C ASP A 59 -7.20 7.27 -16.24
N ALA A 60 -6.87 6.57 -15.16
CA ALA A 60 -7.74 6.41 -14.00
C ALA A 60 -7.65 7.67 -13.14
N ARG A 61 -8.57 8.62 -13.39
CA ARG A 61 -8.49 10.01 -12.92
C ARG A 61 -8.71 10.15 -11.41
N SER A 62 -9.35 9.18 -10.78
CA SER A 62 -9.68 9.20 -9.35
C SER A 62 -9.53 7.84 -8.71
N ALA A 63 -9.45 7.83 -7.37
CA ALA A 63 -9.57 6.59 -6.63
C ALA A 63 -10.94 5.98 -6.87
N ALA A 64 -10.97 4.66 -7.13
CA ALA A 64 -12.20 3.94 -7.46
C ALA A 64 -12.19 2.52 -6.92
N LEU A 65 -13.41 1.99 -6.81
CA LEU A 65 -13.70 0.57 -6.57
C LEU A 65 -13.91 -0.09 -7.95
N TYR A 66 -13.36 -1.27 -8.13
CA TYR A 66 -13.40 -2.05 -9.38
C TYR A 66 -14.40 -3.20 -9.35
N VAL A 67 -15.12 -3.36 -8.24
CA VAL A 67 -16.35 -4.16 -8.11
C VAL A 67 -17.54 -3.22 -8.00
N PRO A 68 -18.79 -3.65 -8.29
CA PRO A 68 -19.97 -2.79 -8.13
C PRO A 68 -20.07 -2.23 -6.70
N ALA A 69 -20.24 -0.92 -6.56
CA ALA A 69 -20.54 -0.31 -5.27
C ALA A 69 -21.98 -0.64 -4.88
N GLY A 70 -22.17 -1.41 -3.80
CA GLY A 70 -23.47 -1.94 -3.41
C GLY A 70 -23.66 -1.96 -1.89
N GLY A 71 -24.26 -3.04 -1.40
CA GLY A 71 -24.77 -3.18 -0.03
C GLY A 71 -23.93 -2.63 1.10
N ALA A 72 -22.62 -2.80 1.08
CA ALA A 72 -21.73 -2.30 2.13
C ALA A 72 -21.70 -0.77 2.25
N PHE A 73 -22.08 -0.04 1.19
CA PHE A 73 -22.12 1.43 1.18
C PHE A 73 -23.51 2.02 1.36
N THR A 74 -24.54 1.19 1.51
CA THR A 74 -25.92 1.68 1.74
C THR A 74 -25.99 2.47 3.04
N GLY A 75 -26.37 3.75 2.94
CA GLY A 75 -26.45 4.68 4.07
C GLY A 75 -25.10 5.19 4.60
N GLN A 76 -23.98 4.87 3.95
CA GLN A 76 -22.67 5.38 4.32
C GLN A 76 -22.49 6.83 3.84
N ALA A 77 -21.79 7.62 4.66
CA ALA A 77 -21.45 9.01 4.29
C ALA A 77 -20.35 9.07 3.23
N LEU A 78 -19.45 8.09 3.22
CA LEU A 78 -18.34 8.00 2.27
C LEU A 78 -18.58 6.84 1.31
N VAL A 79 -18.54 7.13 0.00
CA VAL A 79 -18.75 6.17 -1.07
C VAL A 79 -17.56 6.27 -2.04
N PRO A 80 -17.00 5.13 -2.50
CA PRO A 80 -15.92 5.14 -3.50
C PRO A 80 -16.42 5.59 -4.87
N GLY A 81 -15.52 6.08 -5.72
CA GLY A 81 -15.79 6.30 -7.12
C GLY A 81 -15.96 4.97 -7.89
N SER A 82 -16.68 4.99 -9.03
CA SER A 82 -16.73 3.87 -9.99
C SER A 82 -15.57 3.93 -10.96
N ALA A 83 -15.06 2.78 -11.38
CA ALA A 83 -14.02 2.63 -12.39
C ALA A 83 -14.59 2.52 -13.82
N ALA A 84 -15.91 2.49 -14.00
CA ALA A 84 -16.56 2.20 -15.26
C ALA A 84 -16.15 3.14 -16.41
N GLU A 85 -15.85 4.41 -16.11
CA GLU A 85 -15.43 5.40 -17.11
C GLU A 85 -14.20 4.96 -17.92
N TRP A 86 -13.21 4.33 -17.28
CA TRP A 86 -11.96 3.93 -17.93
C TRP A 86 -11.82 2.41 -18.13
N THR A 87 -12.63 1.61 -17.47
CA THR A 87 -12.66 0.15 -17.68
C THR A 87 -13.72 -0.29 -18.69
N GLY A 88 -14.80 0.46 -18.80
CA GLY A 88 -15.95 0.18 -19.68
C GLY A 88 -17.00 -0.74 -19.04
N THR A 89 -16.83 -1.12 -17.76
CA THR A 89 -17.75 -1.99 -17.01
C THR A 89 -17.74 -1.63 -15.54
N GLU A 90 -18.86 -1.84 -14.85
CA GLU A 90 -19.00 -1.62 -13.41
C GLU A 90 -18.30 -2.71 -12.56
N ASP A 91 -18.13 -3.93 -13.11
CA ASP A 91 -17.47 -5.05 -12.42
C ASP A 91 -16.22 -5.51 -13.18
N SER A 92 -15.31 -4.58 -13.36
CA SER A 92 -14.05 -4.86 -14.05
C SER A 92 -13.14 -5.82 -13.27
N PHE A 93 -13.26 -5.88 -11.95
CA PHE A 93 -12.49 -6.83 -11.14
C PHE A 93 -12.90 -8.27 -11.43
N SER A 94 -14.21 -8.61 -11.34
CA SER A 94 -14.67 -9.98 -11.54
C SER A 94 -14.45 -10.46 -12.97
N GLU A 95 -14.64 -9.58 -13.97
CA GLU A 95 -14.33 -9.90 -15.36
C GLU A 95 -12.84 -10.20 -15.55
N ALA A 96 -11.94 -9.36 -15.03
CA ALA A 96 -10.49 -9.57 -15.11
C ALA A 96 -10.05 -10.81 -14.30
N ALA A 97 -10.64 -11.03 -13.12
CA ALA A 97 -10.38 -12.23 -12.30
C ALA A 97 -10.75 -13.51 -13.04
N SER A 98 -11.81 -13.50 -13.84
CA SER A 98 -12.17 -14.65 -14.69
C SER A 98 -11.07 -14.97 -15.72
N VAL A 99 -10.49 -13.93 -16.34
CA VAL A 99 -9.35 -14.11 -17.27
C VAL A 99 -8.12 -14.68 -16.55
N VAL A 100 -7.79 -14.17 -15.37
CA VAL A 100 -6.66 -14.66 -14.56
C VAL A 100 -6.86 -16.12 -14.16
N ARG A 101 -8.07 -16.46 -13.69
CA ARG A 101 -8.42 -17.86 -13.31
C ARG A 101 -8.39 -18.80 -14.50
N SER A 102 -8.72 -18.34 -15.71
CA SER A 102 -8.60 -19.17 -16.92
C SER A 102 -7.14 -19.50 -17.27
N ALA A 103 -6.17 -18.72 -16.79
CA ALA A 103 -4.75 -19.05 -16.84
C ALA A 103 -4.30 -20.00 -15.72
N GLY A 104 -5.22 -20.49 -14.87
CA GLY A 104 -4.93 -21.38 -13.73
C GLY A 104 -4.36 -20.67 -12.50
N LEU A 105 -4.46 -19.33 -12.41
CA LEU A 105 -3.88 -18.54 -11.34
C LEU A 105 -4.95 -18.08 -10.34
N PRO A 106 -4.74 -18.24 -9.02
CA PRO A 106 -5.57 -17.63 -7.99
C PRO A 106 -5.41 -16.10 -7.98
N VAL A 107 -6.46 -15.41 -7.51
CA VAL A 107 -6.57 -13.95 -7.52
C VAL A 107 -6.64 -13.40 -6.11
N ASP A 108 -5.67 -12.57 -5.73
CA ASP A 108 -5.70 -11.78 -4.52
C ASP A 108 -6.22 -10.37 -4.85
N ALA A 109 -7.21 -9.88 -4.10
CA ALA A 109 -7.72 -8.53 -4.29
C ALA A 109 -6.76 -7.50 -3.66
N TRP A 110 -6.14 -6.70 -4.50
CA TRP A 110 -5.29 -5.60 -4.06
C TRP A 110 -6.15 -4.38 -3.73
N THR A 111 -6.21 -4.04 -2.45
CA THR A 111 -7.16 -3.08 -1.89
C THR A 111 -6.43 -1.94 -1.17
N VAL A 112 -6.45 -0.76 -1.77
CA VAL A 112 -5.91 0.48 -1.21
C VAL A 112 -6.99 1.17 -0.38
N LEU A 113 -6.72 1.45 0.90
CA LEU A 113 -7.76 1.86 1.86
C LEU A 113 -7.86 3.37 2.08
N THR A 114 -6.77 4.02 2.51
CA THR A 114 -6.81 5.43 2.92
C THR A 114 -6.33 6.43 1.87
N HIS A 115 -5.87 5.95 0.71
CA HIS A 115 -5.43 6.80 -0.39
C HIS A 115 -6.55 7.09 -1.37
N SER A 116 -7.27 8.18 -1.16
CA SER A 116 -8.40 8.56 -2.04
C SER A 116 -8.55 10.07 -2.18
N SER A 117 -7.99 10.63 -3.25
CA SER A 117 -8.18 12.05 -3.58
C SER A 117 -9.63 12.39 -3.93
N ALA A 118 -10.43 11.43 -4.41
CA ALA A 118 -11.86 11.65 -4.68
C ALA A 118 -12.64 11.84 -3.38
N VAL A 119 -12.50 10.92 -2.42
CA VAL A 119 -13.19 11.00 -1.12
C VAL A 119 -12.65 12.16 -0.29
N GLY A 120 -11.32 12.28 -0.17
CA GLY A 120 -10.69 13.33 0.63
C GLY A 120 -10.83 14.72 0.03
N GLY A 121 -10.91 14.86 -1.30
CA GLY A 121 -11.18 16.12 -1.98
C GLY A 121 -12.55 16.73 -1.59
N ASN A 122 -13.56 15.85 -1.45
CA ASN A 122 -14.91 16.24 -1.02
C ASN A 122 -15.06 16.33 0.50
N ASN A 123 -14.14 15.73 1.28
CA ASN A 123 -14.21 15.66 2.73
C ASN A 123 -12.85 16.04 3.37
N PRO A 124 -12.37 17.29 3.19
CA PRO A 124 -11.03 17.71 3.64
C PRO A 124 -10.84 17.62 5.15
N ASP A 125 -11.92 17.66 5.93
CA ASP A 125 -11.86 17.54 7.40
C ASP A 125 -11.58 16.12 7.87
N LEU A 126 -11.78 15.13 7.01
CA LEU A 126 -11.45 13.72 7.28
C LEU A 126 -10.02 13.37 6.88
N CYS A 127 -9.25 14.32 6.33
CA CYS A 127 -7.92 14.09 5.83
C CYS A 127 -6.83 14.41 6.86
N VAL A 128 -5.63 13.89 6.59
CA VAL A 128 -4.42 14.24 7.32
C VAL A 128 -4.17 15.73 7.21
N ARG A 129 -3.93 16.38 8.34
CA ARG A 129 -3.63 17.82 8.45
C ARG A 129 -2.31 17.97 9.20
N ASN A 130 -1.29 18.56 8.57
CA ASN A 130 0.01 18.72 9.22
C ASN A 130 0.02 19.82 10.31
N ALA A 131 1.16 20.01 10.96
CA ALA A 131 1.30 21.00 12.04
C ALA A 131 1.07 22.44 11.60
N PHE A 132 1.28 22.76 10.31
CA PHE A 132 1.06 24.10 9.73
C PHE A 132 -0.43 24.35 9.37
N GLY A 133 -1.26 23.30 9.39
CA GLY A 133 -2.68 23.38 9.06
C GLY A 133 -2.98 23.00 7.60
N GLU A 134 -1.98 22.58 6.83
CA GLU A 134 -2.14 22.16 5.45
C GLU A 134 -2.77 20.76 5.39
N VAL A 135 -3.71 20.58 4.46
CA VAL A 135 -4.50 19.35 4.33
C VAL A 135 -4.01 18.53 3.15
N TYR A 136 -3.71 17.27 3.40
CA TYR A 136 -3.37 16.29 2.36
C TYR A 136 -4.66 15.61 1.87
N ARG A 137 -5.32 16.19 0.86
CA ARG A 137 -6.64 15.75 0.37
C ARG A 137 -6.67 14.34 -0.22
N TYR A 138 -5.52 13.75 -0.50
CA TYR A 138 -5.38 12.35 -0.93
C TYR A 138 -5.30 11.37 0.24
N ALA A 139 -5.07 11.85 1.46
CA ALA A 139 -4.72 11.07 2.65
C ALA A 139 -5.85 11.10 3.68
N LEU A 140 -6.71 10.08 3.67
CA LEU A 140 -7.74 9.92 4.69
C LEU A 140 -7.10 9.56 6.04
N CYS A 141 -7.56 10.18 7.14
CA CYS A 141 -6.97 9.96 8.46
C CYS A 141 -7.65 8.80 9.20
N PRO A 142 -6.92 7.73 9.61
CA PRO A 142 -7.47 6.60 10.35
C PRO A 142 -8.06 6.96 11.73
N SER A 143 -7.70 8.11 12.31
CA SER A 143 -8.31 8.58 13.56
C SER A 143 -9.78 8.95 13.40
N GLN A 144 -10.24 9.22 12.17
CA GLN A 144 -11.63 9.54 11.87
C GLN A 144 -12.48 8.26 11.84
N PRO A 145 -13.55 8.14 12.67
CA PRO A 145 -14.40 6.95 12.66
C PRO A 145 -15.03 6.65 11.29
N GLN A 146 -15.43 7.70 10.56
CA GLN A 146 -16.01 7.58 9.23
C GLN A 146 -15.02 6.96 8.22
N VAL A 147 -13.73 7.29 8.33
CA VAL A 147 -12.67 6.70 7.48
C VAL A 147 -12.50 5.22 7.78
N ARG A 148 -12.53 4.82 9.05
CA ARG A 148 -12.45 3.40 9.43
C ARG A 148 -13.65 2.62 8.91
N THR A 149 -14.86 3.16 9.08
CA THR A 149 -16.10 2.55 8.55
C THR A 149 -16.04 2.41 7.01
N TYR A 150 -15.54 3.44 6.31
CA TYR A 150 -15.34 3.41 4.87
C TYR A 150 -14.34 2.31 4.45
N ALA A 151 -13.21 2.19 5.13
CA ALA A 151 -12.20 1.18 4.84
C ALA A 151 -12.75 -0.25 5.05
N ALA A 152 -13.49 -0.48 6.14
CA ALA A 152 -14.16 -1.75 6.40
C ALA A 152 -15.22 -2.07 5.33
N ALA A 153 -15.98 -1.06 4.88
CA ALA A 153 -16.96 -1.22 3.81
C ALA A 153 -16.31 -1.57 2.46
N LEU A 154 -15.12 -0.99 2.15
CA LEU A 154 -14.34 -1.39 0.96
C LEU A 154 -14.00 -2.89 1.02
N VAL A 155 -13.46 -3.36 2.15
CA VAL A 155 -13.11 -4.78 2.35
C VAL A 155 -14.35 -5.67 2.22
N ALA A 156 -15.44 -5.33 2.91
CA ALA A 156 -16.69 -6.09 2.85
C ALA A 156 -17.23 -6.20 1.41
N GLN A 157 -17.22 -5.10 0.66
CA GLN A 157 -17.73 -5.06 -0.70
C GLN A 157 -16.85 -5.87 -1.66
N VAL A 158 -15.52 -5.75 -1.54
CA VAL A 158 -14.57 -6.53 -2.35
C VAL A 158 -14.74 -8.03 -2.10
N LEU A 159 -14.97 -8.45 -0.86
CA LEU A 159 -15.19 -9.87 -0.53
C LEU A 159 -16.54 -10.37 -1.06
N ALA A 160 -17.60 -9.56 -0.92
CA ALA A 160 -18.96 -9.95 -1.33
C ALA A 160 -19.08 -10.13 -2.86
N GLU A 161 -18.58 -9.17 -3.63
CA GLU A 161 -18.71 -9.15 -5.09
C GLU A 161 -17.55 -9.84 -5.79
N GLY A 162 -16.30 -9.50 -5.42
CA GLY A 162 -15.09 -9.98 -6.09
C GLY A 162 -14.73 -11.43 -5.78
N LYS A 163 -15.13 -11.94 -4.61
CA LYS A 163 -14.84 -13.31 -4.14
C LYS A 163 -13.39 -13.73 -4.41
N PRO A 164 -12.40 -12.96 -3.94
CA PRO A 164 -10.99 -13.23 -4.18
C PRO A 164 -10.50 -14.43 -3.36
N ASP A 165 -9.39 -15.03 -3.79
CA ASP A 165 -8.69 -16.12 -3.09
C ASP A 165 -7.81 -15.59 -1.95
N GLY A 166 -7.44 -14.32 -2.01
CA GLY A 166 -6.68 -13.60 -0.99
C GLY A 166 -6.98 -12.11 -0.98
N LEU A 167 -6.51 -11.43 0.04
CA LEU A 167 -6.69 -10.01 0.25
C LEU A 167 -5.33 -9.36 0.54
N ILE A 168 -4.94 -8.39 -0.27
CA ILE A 168 -3.75 -7.57 -0.05
C ILE A 168 -4.21 -6.19 0.40
N LEU A 169 -3.91 -5.83 1.65
CA LEU A 169 -4.25 -4.53 2.21
C LEU A 169 -3.06 -3.57 2.09
N GLU A 170 -3.31 -2.45 1.45
CA GLU A 170 -2.37 -1.36 1.26
C GLU A 170 -2.94 -0.05 1.81
N ALA A 171 -2.07 0.84 2.26
CA ALA A 171 -2.47 2.12 2.86
C ALA A 171 -3.47 1.94 4.02
N VAL A 172 -3.18 1.01 4.92
CA VAL A 172 -3.94 0.79 6.16
C VAL A 172 -3.79 1.97 7.12
N GLY A 173 -2.60 2.56 7.15
CA GLY A 173 -2.26 3.73 7.98
C GLY A 173 -2.46 5.05 7.26
N PRO A 174 -2.15 6.16 7.93
CA PRO A 174 -2.20 7.47 7.31
C PRO A 174 -1.10 7.58 6.25
N LEU A 175 -1.44 8.15 5.11
CA LEU A 175 -0.45 8.69 4.22
C LEU A 175 0.12 9.98 4.82
N GLY A 176 1.30 10.37 4.35
CA GLY A 176 1.96 11.58 4.79
C GLY A 176 2.42 12.44 3.62
N PHE A 177 3.38 13.31 3.87
CA PHE A 177 3.95 14.22 2.91
C PHE A 177 4.47 13.50 1.65
N GLY A 178 5.14 12.37 1.79
CA GLY A 178 5.93 11.72 0.73
C GLY A 178 5.18 10.74 -0.16
N HIS A 179 3.85 10.71 -0.19
CA HIS A 179 3.11 9.76 -1.02
C HIS A 179 1.89 10.40 -1.68
N GLN A 180 2.13 11.43 -2.45
CA GLN A 180 1.17 12.02 -3.35
C GLN A 180 1.35 11.45 -4.76
N ASN A 181 0.48 11.79 -5.67
CA ASN A 181 0.61 11.43 -7.08
C ASN A 181 1.00 12.66 -7.91
N GLN A 182 0.90 12.54 -9.18
CA GLN A 182 1.25 13.30 -10.36
C GLN A 182 1.51 14.82 -10.18
N HIS A 183 2.51 15.32 -10.88
CA HIS A 183 2.93 16.72 -10.91
C HIS A 183 3.42 17.29 -9.58
N GLU A 184 3.89 16.44 -8.69
CA GLU A 184 4.52 16.86 -7.46
C GLU A 184 5.75 17.75 -7.72
N LYS A 185 5.93 18.79 -6.91
CA LYS A 185 6.98 19.79 -7.04
C LYS A 185 7.71 20.01 -5.71
N THR A 186 7.87 18.94 -4.95
CA THR A 186 8.43 18.97 -3.58
C THR A 186 9.93 18.74 -3.54
N ASP A 187 10.52 18.14 -4.57
CA ASP A 187 11.95 17.77 -4.60
C ASP A 187 12.88 18.98 -4.45
N GLY A 188 12.48 20.14 -5.03
CA GLY A 188 13.26 21.37 -4.92
C GLY A 188 13.31 21.98 -3.53
N ALA A 189 12.48 21.52 -2.60
CA ALA A 189 12.51 21.92 -1.19
C ALA A 189 13.60 21.17 -0.40
N GLU A 190 14.18 20.10 -0.97
CA GLU A 190 15.23 19.28 -0.37
C GLU A 190 14.94 18.82 1.07
N TYR A 191 13.64 18.58 1.37
CA TYR A 191 13.22 18.14 2.70
C TYR A 191 13.85 16.80 3.04
N SER A 192 14.64 16.78 4.11
CA SER A 192 15.20 15.54 4.63
C SER A 192 14.12 14.54 5.02
N PRO A 193 14.43 13.23 5.08
CA PRO A 193 13.45 12.22 5.55
C PRO A 193 12.84 12.57 6.92
N TRP A 194 13.61 13.23 7.79
CA TRP A 194 13.13 13.71 9.09
C TRP A 194 12.07 14.81 8.95
N VAL A 195 12.32 15.81 8.10
CA VAL A 195 11.33 16.88 7.82
C VAL A 195 10.05 16.30 7.22
N GLN A 196 10.18 15.37 6.28
CA GLN A 196 9.02 14.69 5.69
C GLN A 196 8.22 13.89 6.73
N ALA A 197 8.91 13.22 7.67
CA ALA A 197 8.28 12.50 8.78
C ALA A 197 7.51 13.45 9.71
N LEU A 198 8.08 14.61 10.05
CA LEU A 198 7.43 15.65 10.86
C LEU A 198 6.22 16.26 10.14
N LEU A 199 6.34 16.56 8.85
CA LEU A 199 5.24 17.05 8.01
C LEU A 199 4.12 16.02 7.83
N SER A 200 4.40 14.74 8.12
CA SER A 200 3.44 13.64 8.05
C SER A 200 2.69 13.39 9.37
N LEU A 201 3.02 14.10 10.45
CA LEU A 201 2.26 14.03 11.70
C LEU A 201 0.91 14.73 11.54
N CYS A 202 -0.17 14.06 11.95
CA CYS A 202 -1.52 14.58 11.78
C CYS A 202 -2.03 15.34 13.00
N PHE A 203 -2.58 16.52 12.74
CA PHE A 203 -3.24 17.40 13.70
C PHE A 203 -4.68 17.73 13.27
N CYS A 204 -5.39 16.80 12.61
CA CYS A 204 -6.82 16.93 12.36
C CYS A 204 -7.59 16.84 13.68
N GLU A 205 -8.86 17.22 13.68
CA GLU A 205 -9.69 17.29 14.89
C GLU A 205 -9.70 15.96 15.67
N ALA A 206 -9.87 14.81 14.98
CA ALA A 206 -9.86 13.51 15.65
C ALA A 206 -8.49 13.16 16.27
N CYS A 207 -7.37 13.53 15.62
CA CYS A 207 -6.04 13.34 16.20
C CYS A 207 -5.82 14.24 17.41
N LEU A 208 -6.27 15.49 17.37
CA LEU A 208 -6.20 16.42 18.50
C LEU A 208 -6.99 15.86 19.69
N ALA A 209 -8.25 15.45 19.48
CA ALA A 209 -9.09 14.87 20.52
C ALA A 209 -8.46 13.59 21.12
N ALA A 210 -7.86 12.72 20.28
CA ALA A 210 -7.18 11.51 20.75
C ALA A 210 -5.91 11.82 21.57
N CYS A 211 -5.18 12.88 21.25
CA CYS A 211 -4.07 13.38 22.07
C CYS A 211 -4.54 13.95 23.41
N GLU A 212 -5.57 14.77 23.40
CA GLU A 212 -6.16 15.37 24.61
C GLU A 212 -6.70 14.31 25.55
N ALA A 213 -7.36 13.27 25.03
CA ALA A 213 -7.84 12.14 25.82
C ALA A 213 -6.71 11.37 26.53
N ARG A 214 -5.47 11.49 26.06
CA ARG A 214 -4.25 10.95 26.71
C ARG A 214 -3.54 11.95 27.60
N GLY A 215 -4.10 13.16 27.79
CA GLY A 215 -3.48 14.22 28.55
C GLY A 215 -2.24 14.83 27.89
N LEU A 216 -2.06 14.65 26.58
CA LEU A 216 -0.92 15.22 25.86
C LEU A 216 -1.15 16.74 25.63
N PRO A 217 -0.13 17.58 25.89
CA PRO A 217 -0.21 19.04 25.63
C PRO A 217 -0.08 19.31 24.12
N VAL A 218 -1.15 19.04 23.38
CA VAL A 218 -1.16 18.94 21.92
C VAL A 218 -0.72 20.22 21.22
N GLN A 219 -1.04 21.40 21.76
CA GLN A 219 -0.62 22.68 21.19
C GLN A 219 0.90 22.88 21.34
N GLU A 220 1.47 22.41 22.44
CA GLU A 220 2.93 22.41 22.65
C GLU A 220 3.61 21.48 21.64
N TYR A 221 3.11 20.25 21.48
CA TYR A 221 3.61 19.32 20.46
C TYR A 221 3.53 19.90 19.06
N ARG A 222 2.40 20.50 18.69
CA ARG A 222 2.23 21.15 17.39
C ARG A 222 3.24 22.27 17.18
N SER A 223 3.48 23.09 18.21
CA SER A 223 4.49 24.16 18.17
C SER A 223 5.91 23.59 18.01
N ARG A 224 6.23 22.55 18.77
CA ARG A 224 7.55 21.86 18.70
C ARG A 224 7.79 21.25 17.32
N VAL A 225 6.78 20.60 16.72
CA VAL A 225 6.88 20.05 15.35
C VAL A 225 7.16 21.18 14.35
N ARG A 226 6.42 22.29 14.43
CA ARG A 226 6.66 23.46 13.55
C ARG A 226 8.07 24.01 13.71
N GLN A 227 8.53 24.19 14.94
CA GLN A 227 9.88 24.67 15.23
C GLN A 227 10.96 23.71 14.69
N ALA A 228 10.77 22.40 14.87
CA ALA A 228 11.70 21.38 14.35
C ALA A 228 11.79 21.40 12.82
N VAL A 229 10.65 21.56 12.12
CA VAL A 229 10.65 21.70 10.66
C VAL A 229 11.37 22.98 10.23
N LEU A 230 11.03 24.12 10.82
CA LEU A 230 11.66 25.40 10.48
C LEU A 230 13.17 25.41 10.73
N ALA A 231 13.62 24.88 11.88
CA ALA A 231 15.02 24.77 12.22
C ALA A 231 15.81 23.83 11.29
N ALA A 232 15.16 22.79 10.78
CA ALA A 232 15.78 21.84 9.85
C ALA A 232 15.88 22.39 8.41
N VAL A 233 14.96 23.29 8.03
CA VAL A 233 14.93 23.90 6.70
C VAL A 233 15.82 25.16 6.66
N ASP A 234 15.80 25.97 7.71
CA ASP A 234 16.60 27.18 7.83
C ASP A 234 17.18 27.28 9.26
N PRO A 235 18.33 26.64 9.52
CA PRO A 235 18.96 26.66 10.84
C PRO A 235 19.40 28.06 11.31
N GLU A 236 19.64 28.99 10.40
CA GLU A 236 20.08 30.36 10.75
C GLU A 236 18.87 31.22 11.17
N ALA A 237 17.74 31.06 10.48
CA ALA A 237 16.52 31.81 10.78
C ALA A 237 15.76 31.28 12.02
N ALA A 238 15.94 30.02 12.33
CA ALA A 238 15.23 29.35 13.43
C ALA A 238 16.20 28.50 14.28
N PRO A 239 17.12 29.11 15.05
CA PRO A 239 17.99 28.35 15.94
C PRO A 239 17.13 27.68 17.02
N GLY A 240 16.87 26.40 16.85
CA GLY A 240 16.07 25.60 17.77
C GLY A 240 16.91 24.59 18.53
N THR A 241 16.39 24.08 19.63
CA THR A 241 16.92 22.90 20.30
C THR A 241 16.79 21.72 19.34
N ALA A 242 17.87 20.97 19.13
CA ALA A 242 17.83 19.74 18.36
C ALA A 242 16.75 18.81 18.96
N THR A 243 15.71 18.52 18.16
CA THR A 243 14.66 17.58 18.56
C THR A 243 14.94 16.22 17.94
N GLY A 244 14.88 15.18 18.77
CA GLY A 244 15.05 13.80 18.32
C GLY A 244 13.73 13.09 18.04
N ALA A 245 13.78 11.96 17.35
CA ALA A 245 12.61 11.15 17.05
C ALA A 245 11.84 10.73 18.33
N GLY A 246 12.53 10.51 19.43
CA GLY A 246 11.95 10.18 20.74
C GLY A 246 11.01 11.24 21.30
N ASP A 247 11.25 12.50 20.98
CA ASP A 247 10.45 13.63 21.46
C ASP A 247 8.99 13.60 20.99
N PHE A 248 8.71 12.92 19.87
CA PHE A 248 7.40 12.86 19.24
C PHE A 248 6.75 11.48 19.30
N LEU A 249 7.36 10.52 20.03
CA LEU A 249 6.77 9.18 20.22
C LEU A 249 5.33 9.21 20.73
N PRO A 250 4.93 10.09 21.68
CA PRO A 250 3.52 10.14 22.10
C PRO A 250 2.53 10.45 20.98
N LEU A 251 2.93 11.23 19.95
CA LEU A 251 2.10 11.46 18.76
C LEU A 251 2.05 10.24 17.85
N LEU A 252 3.16 9.51 17.74
CA LEU A 252 3.18 8.24 17.01
C LEU A 252 2.31 7.18 17.68
N ASP A 253 2.28 7.14 19.00
CA ASP A 253 1.41 6.23 19.76
C ASP A 253 -0.07 6.44 19.38
N VAL A 254 -0.51 7.67 19.29
CA VAL A 254 -1.87 8.00 18.82
C VAL A 254 -2.09 7.51 17.37
N ARG A 255 -1.11 7.74 16.50
CA ARG A 255 -1.18 7.32 15.09
C ARG A 255 -1.23 5.80 14.95
N TRP A 256 -0.42 5.07 15.71
CA TRP A 256 -0.38 3.61 15.66
C TRP A 256 -1.67 2.99 16.18
N ASP A 257 -2.27 3.53 17.26
CA ASP A 257 -3.56 3.04 17.76
C ASP A 257 -4.69 3.29 16.76
N ALA A 258 -4.70 4.45 16.09
CA ALA A 258 -5.68 4.74 15.06
C ALA A 258 -5.54 3.81 13.83
N THR A 259 -4.30 3.50 13.45
CA THR A 259 -3.99 2.56 12.36
C THR A 259 -4.41 1.14 12.73
N ALA A 260 -4.11 0.68 13.95
CA ALA A 260 -4.56 -0.62 14.45
C ALA A 260 -6.09 -0.71 14.48
N ALA A 261 -6.78 0.33 14.95
CA ALA A 261 -8.24 0.36 14.98
C ALA A 261 -8.87 0.30 13.57
N LEU A 262 -8.23 0.91 12.55
CA LEU A 262 -8.69 0.78 11.16
C LEU A 262 -8.51 -0.65 10.66
N LEU A 263 -7.34 -1.23 10.89
CA LEU A 263 -7.06 -2.63 10.50
C LEU A 263 -8.04 -3.59 11.17
N ASP A 264 -8.27 -3.43 12.47
CA ASP A 264 -9.18 -4.28 13.24
C ASP A 264 -10.61 -4.24 12.70
N GLN A 265 -11.12 -3.06 12.30
CA GLN A 265 -12.43 -2.96 11.66
C GLN A 265 -12.46 -3.61 10.26
N CYS A 266 -11.37 -3.53 9.50
CA CYS A 266 -11.27 -4.26 8.23
C CYS A 266 -11.29 -5.77 8.45
N LEU A 267 -10.62 -6.28 9.48
CA LEU A 267 -10.61 -7.70 9.84
C LEU A 267 -11.96 -8.18 10.36
N GLU A 268 -12.67 -7.36 11.14
CA GLU A 268 -14.07 -7.63 11.54
C GLU A 268 -14.98 -7.77 10.31
N ALA A 269 -14.76 -6.97 9.26
CA ALA A 269 -15.48 -7.13 8.00
C ALA A 269 -15.13 -8.44 7.27
N VAL A 270 -13.86 -8.88 7.33
CA VAL A 270 -13.45 -10.21 6.82
C VAL A 270 -14.17 -11.32 7.58
N GLU A 271 -14.14 -11.31 8.91
CA GLU A 271 -14.81 -12.29 9.76
C GLU A 271 -16.33 -12.33 9.48
N ALA A 272 -16.97 -11.16 9.42
CA ALA A 272 -18.41 -11.05 9.17
C ALA A 272 -18.83 -11.56 7.78
N SER A 273 -17.91 -11.54 6.80
CA SER A 273 -18.18 -12.08 5.46
C SER A 273 -18.26 -13.60 5.41
N GLY A 274 -17.73 -14.30 6.41
CA GLY A 274 -17.57 -15.76 6.42
C GLY A 274 -16.54 -16.27 5.42
N ALA A 275 -15.84 -15.40 4.70
CA ALA A 275 -14.74 -15.77 3.83
C ALA A 275 -13.44 -15.94 4.64
N HIS A 276 -12.55 -16.79 4.15
CA HIS A 276 -11.24 -17.03 4.75
C HIS A 276 -10.12 -16.73 3.75
N PRO A 277 -10.01 -15.48 3.25
CA PRO A 277 -8.98 -15.14 2.29
C PRO A 277 -7.60 -15.19 2.94
N ARG A 278 -6.58 -15.56 2.17
CA ARG A 278 -5.20 -15.32 2.56
C ARG A 278 -4.98 -13.81 2.72
N ILE A 279 -4.35 -13.39 3.82
CA ILE A 279 -4.12 -11.96 4.10
C ILE A 279 -2.65 -11.62 3.86
N SER A 280 -2.42 -10.58 3.07
CA SER A 280 -1.13 -9.93 2.90
C SER A 280 -1.25 -8.45 3.26
N LEU A 281 -0.24 -7.91 3.96
CA LEU A 281 -0.20 -6.50 4.39
C LEU A 281 1.06 -5.85 3.84
N HIS A 282 0.92 -4.72 3.16
CA HIS A 282 2.06 -3.85 2.89
C HIS A 282 2.56 -3.26 4.20
N THR A 283 3.79 -3.60 4.60
CA THR A 283 4.30 -3.42 5.96
C THR A 283 5.69 -2.80 5.95
N SER A 284 5.99 -1.95 6.92
CA SER A 284 7.31 -1.35 7.11
C SER A 284 7.85 -1.64 8.51
N PRO A 285 9.14 -1.98 8.67
CA PRO A 285 9.78 -2.05 9.97
C PRO A 285 10.02 -0.65 10.60
N ASP A 286 10.00 0.42 9.79
CA ASP A 286 10.19 1.78 10.26
C ASP A 286 8.95 2.29 11.00
N PRO A 287 9.07 2.67 12.30
CA PRO A 287 7.94 3.16 13.08
C PRO A 287 7.39 4.51 12.60
N TRP A 288 8.18 5.29 11.86
CA TRP A 288 7.79 6.57 11.26
C TRP A 288 7.12 6.43 9.90
N SER A 289 7.11 5.23 9.33
CA SER A 289 6.55 5.00 7.99
C SER A 289 5.14 5.56 7.84
N THR A 290 4.93 6.21 6.71
CA THR A 290 3.62 6.66 6.20
C THR A 290 3.46 6.15 4.77
N GLY A 291 2.28 6.34 4.19
CA GLY A 291 2.01 5.87 2.84
C GLY A 291 1.48 4.43 2.80
N PRO A 292 1.81 3.66 1.75
CA PRO A 292 1.18 2.37 1.52
C PRO A 292 1.54 1.30 2.56
N PHE A 293 2.69 1.44 3.24
CA PHE A 293 3.24 0.42 4.13
C PHE A 293 2.96 0.72 5.60
N VAL A 294 2.17 -0.13 6.25
CA VAL A 294 1.83 0.02 7.67
C VAL A 294 3.06 -0.29 8.56
N PRO A 295 3.40 0.56 9.55
CA PRO A 295 4.49 0.27 10.47
C PRO A 295 4.16 -0.93 11.37
N THR A 296 5.14 -1.81 11.59
CA THR A 296 5.01 -2.95 12.52
C THR A 296 4.62 -2.51 13.95
N ALA A 297 5.00 -1.30 14.35
CA ALA A 297 4.59 -0.72 15.63
C ALA A 297 3.06 -0.59 15.77
N ALA A 298 2.35 -0.30 14.67
CA ALA A 298 0.88 -0.28 14.64
C ALA A 298 0.32 -1.71 14.64
N LEU A 299 0.91 -2.64 13.88
CA LEU A 299 0.47 -4.04 13.84
C LEU A 299 0.52 -4.70 15.21
N ARG A 300 1.52 -4.38 16.05
CA ARG A 300 1.64 -4.88 17.42
C ARG A 300 0.48 -4.48 18.34
N ARG A 301 -0.34 -3.51 17.93
CA ARG A 301 -1.51 -3.01 18.66
C ARG A 301 -2.83 -3.56 18.11
N SER A 302 -2.80 -4.18 16.93
CA SER A 302 -3.95 -4.80 16.29
C SER A 302 -4.22 -6.19 16.87
N LYS A 303 -5.49 -6.60 16.85
CA LYS A 303 -5.93 -7.97 17.13
C LYS A 303 -5.26 -9.02 16.23
N LEU A 304 -4.73 -8.60 15.07
CA LEU A 304 -4.02 -9.48 14.14
C LEU A 304 -2.67 -9.96 14.67
N TRP A 305 -2.03 -9.22 15.58
CA TRP A 305 -0.67 -9.51 16.00
C TRP A 305 -0.43 -10.96 16.48
N PRO A 306 -1.30 -11.58 17.29
CA PRO A 306 -1.13 -12.98 17.69
C PRO A 306 -1.24 -13.98 16.53
N GLU A 307 -1.81 -13.57 15.40
CA GLU A 307 -2.06 -14.43 14.22
C GLU A 307 -1.10 -14.17 13.06
N MET A 308 -0.01 -13.42 13.31
CA MET A 308 0.94 -13.03 12.25
C MET A 308 1.55 -14.23 11.50
N ALA A 309 1.56 -15.43 12.07
CA ALA A 309 1.98 -16.64 11.38
C ALA A 309 1.12 -17.01 10.14
N GLN A 310 -0.11 -16.49 10.07
CA GLN A 310 -1.04 -16.69 8.95
C GLN A 310 -1.00 -15.54 7.94
N VAL A 311 -0.18 -14.51 8.18
CA VAL A 311 -0.12 -13.27 7.40
C VAL A 311 1.20 -13.19 6.63
N THR A 312 1.12 -12.70 5.40
CA THR A 312 2.30 -12.26 4.66
C THR A 312 2.53 -10.77 4.89
N ALA A 313 3.61 -10.42 5.58
CA ALA A 313 4.07 -9.04 5.72
C ALA A 313 4.99 -8.68 4.55
N VAL A 314 4.57 -7.70 3.75
CA VAL A 314 5.21 -7.37 2.47
C VAL A 314 5.96 -6.05 2.60
N VAL A 315 7.29 -6.06 2.43
CA VAL A 315 8.12 -4.86 2.54
C VAL A 315 8.60 -4.37 1.18
N ALA A 316 8.68 -3.03 1.00
CA ALA A 316 9.22 -2.43 -0.22
C ALA A 316 10.71 -2.74 -0.41
N CYS A 317 11.05 -3.27 -1.59
CA CYS A 317 12.41 -3.60 -2.02
C CYS A 317 12.74 -2.91 -3.36
N TRP A 318 12.45 -1.60 -3.45
CA TRP A 318 12.61 -0.81 -4.67
C TRP A 318 13.93 -0.04 -4.72
N ALA A 319 14.56 0.16 -3.59
CA ALA A 319 15.87 0.79 -3.45
C ALA A 319 17.00 -0.08 -4.05
N ASP A 320 18.25 0.26 -3.78
CA ASP A 320 19.38 -0.59 -4.10
C ASP A 320 19.33 -1.94 -3.37
N LEU A 321 20.23 -2.85 -3.73
CA LEU A 321 20.23 -4.20 -3.19
C LEU A 321 20.54 -4.24 -1.69
N GLU A 322 21.47 -3.39 -1.23
CA GLU A 322 21.86 -3.34 0.19
C GLU A 322 20.69 -2.88 1.07
N GLN A 323 20.07 -1.77 0.71
CA GLN A 323 18.89 -1.22 1.41
C GLN A 323 17.72 -2.20 1.38
N SER A 324 17.46 -2.83 0.22
CA SER A 324 16.37 -3.78 0.06
C SER A 324 16.55 -5.04 0.90
N THR A 325 17.77 -5.61 0.93
CA THR A 325 18.07 -6.78 1.79
C THR A 325 18.05 -6.43 3.27
N ALA A 326 18.49 -5.22 3.64
CA ALA A 326 18.39 -4.71 5.00
C ALA A 326 16.92 -4.56 5.44
N ALA A 327 16.05 -4.06 4.56
CA ALA A 327 14.62 -3.93 4.83
C ALA A 327 13.94 -5.29 5.08
N VAL A 328 14.26 -6.32 4.28
CA VAL A 328 13.76 -7.70 4.50
C VAL A 328 14.22 -8.22 5.87
N ARG A 329 15.50 -8.09 6.20
CA ARG A 329 16.03 -8.53 7.51
C ARG A 329 15.40 -7.78 8.68
N ALA A 330 15.22 -6.46 8.54
CA ALA A 330 14.59 -5.62 9.55
C ALA A 330 13.13 -6.00 9.78
N LEU A 331 12.35 -6.24 8.71
CA LEU A 331 10.96 -6.69 8.84
C LEU A 331 10.87 -8.07 9.48
N ARG A 332 11.74 -9.02 9.08
CA ARG A 332 11.80 -10.35 9.71
C ARG A 332 12.08 -10.26 11.22
N ALA A 333 12.99 -9.38 11.63
CA ALA A 333 13.28 -9.15 13.05
C ALA A 333 12.11 -8.49 13.79
N ALA A 334 11.38 -7.57 13.12
CA ALA A 334 10.24 -6.85 13.71
C ALA A 334 8.97 -7.71 13.81
N ALA A 335 8.76 -8.66 12.87
CA ALA A 335 7.61 -9.56 12.79
C ALA A 335 8.08 -11.01 12.55
N PRO A 336 8.69 -11.67 13.55
CA PRO A 336 9.37 -12.96 13.37
C PRO A 336 8.43 -14.10 12.99
N ASP A 337 7.16 -14.02 13.39
CA ASP A 337 6.17 -15.05 13.11
C ASP A 337 5.53 -14.90 11.72
N ALA A 338 5.63 -13.70 11.11
CA ALA A 338 5.03 -13.45 9.82
C ALA A 338 5.82 -14.12 8.67
N ARG A 339 5.09 -14.49 7.63
CA ARG A 339 5.70 -14.82 6.33
C ARG A 339 6.15 -13.50 5.67
N ILE A 340 7.39 -13.42 5.25
CA ILE A 340 7.94 -12.18 4.68
C ILE A 340 7.82 -12.19 3.16
N GLY A 341 7.17 -11.16 2.61
CA GLY A 341 7.12 -10.85 1.20
C GLY A 341 8.04 -9.69 0.83
N ALA A 342 8.79 -9.81 -0.24
CA ALA A 342 9.56 -8.72 -0.82
C ALA A 342 8.79 -8.09 -1.99
N TYR A 343 8.39 -6.82 -1.87
CA TYR A 343 7.73 -6.07 -2.94
C TYR A 343 8.79 -5.52 -3.88
N VAL A 344 9.01 -6.24 -4.99
CA VAL A 344 10.11 -5.97 -5.92
C VAL A 344 9.65 -5.17 -7.12
N LEU A 345 10.46 -4.22 -7.55
CA LEU A 345 10.25 -3.45 -8.76
C LEU A 345 10.91 -4.17 -9.95
N ALA A 346 10.12 -4.52 -10.96
CA ALA A 346 10.59 -5.08 -12.23
C ALA A 346 10.56 -4.06 -13.38
N LEU A 347 10.24 -2.79 -13.07
CA LEU A 347 10.13 -1.67 -14.01
C LEU A 347 11.35 -0.74 -13.90
N PRO A 348 11.55 0.23 -14.81
CA PRO A 348 12.63 1.22 -14.65
C PRO A 348 12.57 1.89 -13.26
N PRO A 349 13.69 2.18 -12.64
CA PRO A 349 15.08 2.09 -13.18
C PRO A 349 15.72 0.70 -13.12
N LYS A 350 15.01 -0.34 -12.64
CA LYS A 350 15.57 -1.70 -12.62
C LYS A 350 15.83 -2.23 -14.05
N PRO A 351 16.86 -3.06 -14.24
CA PRO A 351 17.20 -3.57 -15.58
C PRO A 351 16.09 -4.44 -16.17
N ALA A 352 16.00 -4.49 -17.50
CA ALA A 352 15.14 -5.44 -18.23
C ALA A 352 15.98 -6.66 -18.63
N ASP A 353 16.58 -7.31 -17.63
CA ASP A 353 17.46 -8.47 -17.76
C ASP A 353 17.13 -9.50 -16.68
N GLY A 354 16.88 -10.76 -17.10
CA GLY A 354 16.47 -11.83 -16.20
C GLY A 354 17.56 -12.27 -15.23
N GLY A 355 18.83 -12.24 -15.65
CA GLY A 355 19.98 -12.59 -14.81
C GLY A 355 20.21 -11.60 -13.69
N ASP A 356 20.14 -10.30 -14.03
CA ASP A 356 20.27 -9.21 -13.06
C ASP A 356 19.13 -9.23 -12.04
N LEU A 357 17.88 -9.39 -12.50
CA LEU A 357 16.72 -9.54 -11.62
C LEU A 357 16.83 -10.78 -10.74
N ALA A 358 17.22 -11.93 -11.29
CA ALA A 358 17.39 -13.17 -10.54
C ALA A 358 18.45 -13.01 -9.43
N THR A 359 19.55 -12.33 -9.71
CA THR A 359 20.61 -12.05 -8.73
C THR A 359 20.07 -11.22 -7.57
N GLN A 360 19.36 -10.13 -7.87
CA GLN A 360 18.74 -9.30 -6.85
C GLN A 360 17.69 -10.06 -6.02
N TRP A 361 16.79 -10.79 -6.68
CA TRP A 361 15.71 -11.49 -5.99
C TRP A 361 16.20 -12.68 -5.16
N ARG A 362 17.23 -13.38 -5.62
CA ARG A 362 17.89 -14.44 -4.83
C ARG A 362 18.45 -13.87 -3.52
N ALA A 363 19.12 -12.73 -3.56
CA ALA A 363 19.63 -12.09 -2.34
C ALA A 363 18.53 -11.69 -1.36
N LEU A 364 17.33 -11.28 -1.84
CA LEU A 364 16.17 -11.03 -0.99
C LEU A 364 15.65 -12.31 -0.33
N VAL A 365 15.57 -13.41 -1.09
CA VAL A 365 15.18 -14.74 -0.57
C VAL A 365 16.19 -15.23 0.47
N GLU A 366 17.48 -15.10 0.21
CA GLU A 366 18.57 -15.44 1.15
C GLU A 366 18.52 -14.55 2.43
N SER A 367 18.00 -13.33 2.31
CA SER A 367 17.77 -12.42 3.43
C SER A 367 16.52 -12.77 4.25
N GLY A 368 15.69 -13.71 3.78
CA GLY A 368 14.52 -14.25 4.49
C GLY A 368 13.18 -13.96 3.87
N ALA A 369 13.10 -13.45 2.64
CA ALA A 369 11.85 -13.35 1.92
C ALA A 369 11.38 -14.74 1.46
N ALA A 370 10.16 -15.12 1.82
CA ALA A 370 9.51 -16.35 1.39
C ALA A 370 8.63 -16.14 0.14
N GLU A 371 8.33 -14.88 -0.17
CA GLU A 371 7.51 -14.48 -1.29
C GLU A 371 8.10 -13.29 -2.03
N LEU A 372 7.86 -13.25 -3.35
CA LEU A 372 8.18 -12.10 -4.20
C LEU A 372 6.86 -11.51 -4.73
N HIS A 373 6.64 -10.25 -4.44
CA HIS A 373 5.52 -9.45 -4.94
C HIS A 373 6.02 -8.57 -6.08
N VAL A 374 5.76 -8.97 -7.32
CA VAL A 374 6.37 -8.37 -8.52
C VAL A 374 5.53 -7.22 -9.06
N TYR A 375 5.98 -6.00 -8.84
CA TYR A 375 5.38 -4.79 -9.40
C TYR A 375 6.06 -4.44 -10.73
N HIS A 376 5.43 -4.46 -11.87
CA HIS A 376 4.04 -4.67 -12.23
C HIS A 376 3.96 -5.40 -13.58
N LEU A 377 3.18 -6.48 -13.70
CA LEU A 377 3.13 -7.29 -14.94
C LEU A 377 2.49 -6.50 -16.08
N GLY A 378 1.36 -5.82 -15.85
CA GLY A 378 0.63 -5.09 -16.88
C GLY A 378 1.39 -3.91 -17.48
N LEU A 379 2.20 -3.22 -16.66
CA LEU A 379 3.03 -2.08 -17.08
C LEU A 379 4.33 -2.54 -17.79
N ALA A 380 4.68 -3.82 -17.67
CA ALA A 380 5.90 -4.36 -18.26
C ALA A 380 5.78 -4.47 -19.80
N SER A 381 6.80 -4.02 -20.53
CA SER A 381 6.94 -4.34 -21.95
C SER A 381 7.15 -5.84 -22.13
N THR A 382 6.99 -6.36 -23.36
CA THR A 382 7.25 -7.78 -23.68
C THR A 382 8.64 -8.22 -23.23
N ARG A 383 9.68 -7.43 -23.48
CA ARG A 383 11.04 -7.70 -23.03
C ARG A 383 11.13 -7.82 -21.51
N ARG A 384 10.45 -6.94 -20.76
CA ARG A 384 10.47 -6.97 -19.29
C ARG A 384 9.67 -8.15 -18.74
N LEU A 385 8.57 -8.51 -19.38
CA LEU A 385 7.79 -9.68 -18.97
C LEU A 385 8.61 -10.96 -19.12
N HIS A 386 9.35 -11.10 -20.23
CA HIS A 386 10.28 -12.23 -20.43
C HIS A 386 11.38 -12.22 -19.33
N ALA A 387 11.99 -11.05 -19.06
CA ALA A 387 13.00 -10.95 -18.01
C ALA A 387 12.46 -11.32 -16.62
N ILE A 388 11.19 -10.98 -16.31
CA ILE A 388 10.52 -11.42 -15.08
C ILE A 388 10.40 -12.95 -15.04
N GLY A 389 9.89 -13.57 -16.11
CA GLY A 389 9.75 -15.01 -16.20
C GLY A 389 11.09 -15.75 -16.09
N ASP A 390 12.12 -15.28 -16.81
CA ASP A 390 13.48 -15.81 -16.73
C ASP A 390 14.06 -15.72 -15.32
N ALA A 391 13.87 -14.57 -14.66
CA ALA A 391 14.35 -14.37 -13.28
C ALA A 391 13.65 -15.30 -12.29
N LEU A 392 12.32 -15.45 -12.38
CA LEU A 392 11.56 -16.35 -11.53
C LEU A 392 11.96 -17.82 -11.77
N GLY A 393 12.17 -18.21 -13.04
CA GLY A 393 12.67 -19.53 -13.38
C GLY A 393 14.08 -19.81 -12.82
N ALA A 394 14.96 -18.81 -12.80
CA ALA A 394 16.33 -18.97 -12.33
C ALA A 394 16.49 -19.07 -10.80
N ILE A 395 15.49 -18.63 -10.02
CA ILE A 395 15.50 -18.68 -8.54
C ILE A 395 14.72 -19.87 -7.96
N ARG A 396 14.05 -20.63 -8.79
CA ARG A 396 13.35 -21.89 -8.47
C ARG A 396 14.24 -23.09 -8.70
#